data_5c56e11857756d513b61cd2bc412c549
#
_entry.id   5c56e11857756d513b61cd2bc412c549
#
_cell.length_a   1.000
_cell.length_b   1.000
_cell.length_c   1.000
_cell.angle_alpha   90.00
_cell.angle_beta   90.00
_cell.angle_gamma   90.00
#
_symmetry.space_group_name_H-M   'P 1'
#
loop_
_entity.id
_entity.type
_entity.pdbx_description
1 polymer ?
#
loop_
_entity_poly.entity_id
_entity_poly.type
_entity_poly.pdbx_seq_one_letter_code
_entity_poly.pdbx_strand_id
1 'polypeptide(L)'
;YDLENIISPMLAAILLTFLSYHMLFVGTVIGFVGSALLVVSVLLPSPQPVEPRGIYDRTTRGIRIYLATPRLRGLLSLNLAAAAAGAMVLVNTVVLVRSDLGLGDTQVAITLGAFGAGSMLAALLLPRLLDKNPDRPVMIGGTALLVASLLSLSLLSLFYDTQWLPLLAGWLIIGIGYSVVLTPSGRLLKRSAHAEDRPAVYAAQFALSHACWLVTYPLAGWLLTVAGPSTTFAVLALLAGAGLVSGVALWPQESSGAMQHSHDDLPRDHPHVQDGRTHSHPIVIDDYHQHWPRTRET
;
A
#
# COMPACT_ATOMS: atom_id res chain seq x y z
N TYR A 1 0.59 -4.26 11.21
CA TYR A 1 1.69 -3.81 10.31
C TYR A 1 2.60 -2.82 11.03
N ASP A 2 2.09 -1.68 11.52
CA ASP A 2 2.94 -0.61 12.06
C ASP A 2 3.67 -1.01 13.35
N LEU A 3 3.01 -1.77 14.22
CA LEU A 3 3.63 -2.32 15.42
C LEU A 3 4.72 -3.34 15.07
N GLU A 4 4.49 -4.15 14.04
CA GLU A 4 5.45 -5.11 13.51
C GLU A 4 6.71 -4.42 12.99
N ASN A 5 6.56 -3.33 12.22
CA ASN A 5 7.67 -2.57 11.67
C ASN A 5 8.58 -1.94 12.74
N ILE A 6 8.05 -1.63 13.92
CA ILE A 6 8.84 -1.10 15.05
C ILE A 6 9.44 -2.25 15.87
N ILE A 7 8.58 -3.17 16.32
CA ILE A 7 8.99 -4.17 17.31
C ILE A 7 9.90 -5.21 16.68
N SER A 8 9.65 -5.60 15.42
CA SER A 8 10.38 -6.71 14.80
C SER A 8 11.89 -6.47 14.71
N PRO A 9 12.40 -5.33 14.17
CA PRO A 9 13.84 -5.08 14.11
C PRO A 9 14.47 -4.94 15.51
N MET A 10 13.77 -4.26 16.42
CA MET A 10 14.29 -4.06 17.78
C MET A 10 14.31 -5.37 18.57
N LEU A 11 13.25 -6.17 18.45
CA LEU A 11 13.17 -7.49 19.11
C LEU A 11 14.22 -8.44 18.54
N ALA A 12 14.40 -8.45 17.22
CA ALA A 12 15.45 -9.26 16.59
C ALA A 12 16.84 -8.86 17.08
N ALA A 13 17.15 -7.56 17.17
CA ALA A 13 18.42 -7.07 17.69
C ALA A 13 18.63 -7.47 19.15
N ILE A 14 17.64 -7.36 20.02
CA ILE A 14 17.69 -7.76 21.43
C ILE A 14 17.88 -9.29 21.51
N LEU A 15 17.09 -10.06 20.80
CA LEU A 15 17.15 -11.51 20.86
C LEU A 15 18.50 -12.06 20.37
N LEU A 16 19.09 -11.43 19.35
CA LEU A 16 20.42 -11.83 18.85
C LEU A 16 21.55 -11.58 19.85
N THR A 17 21.35 -10.81 20.91
CA THR A 17 22.33 -10.69 21.99
C THR A 17 22.40 -11.92 22.87
N PHE A 18 21.33 -12.73 22.91
CA PHE A 18 21.20 -13.92 23.78
C PHE A 18 21.02 -15.23 22.96
N LEU A 19 20.53 -15.13 21.73
CA LEU A 19 20.19 -16.28 20.88
C LEU A 19 20.98 -16.23 19.57
N SER A 20 21.28 -17.41 19.03
CA SER A 20 21.83 -17.51 17.69
C SER A 20 20.74 -17.31 16.63
N TYR A 21 21.14 -17.01 15.38
CA TYR A 21 20.22 -16.92 14.25
C TYR A 21 19.35 -18.19 14.08
N HIS A 22 19.92 -19.37 14.32
CA HIS A 22 19.18 -20.62 14.25
C HIS A 22 18.03 -20.70 15.26
N MET A 23 18.22 -20.17 16.48
CA MET A 23 17.16 -20.14 17.49
C MET A 23 16.04 -19.18 17.13
N LEU A 24 16.34 -18.09 16.43
CA LEU A 24 15.31 -17.20 15.90
C LEU A 24 14.42 -17.90 14.85
N PHE A 25 15.03 -18.67 13.95
CA PHE A 25 14.27 -19.48 12.98
C PHE A 25 13.39 -20.54 13.67
N VAL A 26 13.90 -21.21 14.71
CA VAL A 26 13.09 -22.14 15.52
C VAL A 26 11.89 -21.42 16.13
N GLY A 27 12.08 -20.23 16.69
CA GLY A 27 10.99 -19.40 17.23
C GLY A 27 9.94 -19.07 16.16
N THR A 28 10.37 -18.74 14.94
CA THR A 28 9.49 -18.50 13.81
C THR A 28 8.67 -19.75 13.44
N VAL A 29 9.30 -20.92 13.38
CA VAL A 29 8.61 -22.20 13.11
C VAL A 29 7.57 -22.50 14.17
N ILE A 30 7.90 -22.31 15.46
CA ILE A 30 6.96 -22.50 16.56
C ILE A 30 5.77 -21.55 16.43
N GLY A 31 6.00 -20.27 16.07
CA GLY A 31 4.97 -19.28 15.81
C GLY A 31 4.02 -19.68 14.67
N PHE A 32 4.56 -20.18 13.56
CA PHE A 32 3.74 -20.67 12.43
C PHE A 32 2.93 -21.91 12.80
N VAL A 33 3.53 -22.89 13.51
CA VAL A 33 2.82 -24.08 13.97
C VAL A 33 1.70 -23.69 14.95
N GLY A 34 2.00 -22.81 15.91
CA GLY A 34 1.00 -22.29 16.84
C GLY A 34 -0.16 -21.57 16.14
N SER A 35 0.16 -20.73 15.17
CA SER A 35 -0.85 -20.03 14.36
C SER A 35 -1.71 -21.02 13.55
N ALA A 36 -1.11 -22.05 12.95
CA ALA A 36 -1.84 -23.09 12.21
C ALA A 36 -2.80 -23.85 13.14
N LEU A 37 -2.35 -24.23 14.33
CA LEU A 37 -3.18 -24.92 15.32
C LEU A 37 -4.35 -24.04 15.78
N LEU A 38 -4.13 -22.75 16.03
CA LEU A 38 -5.19 -21.79 16.38
C LEU A 38 -6.21 -21.65 15.24
N VAL A 39 -5.78 -21.52 13.99
CA VAL A 39 -6.70 -21.41 12.83
C VAL A 39 -7.55 -22.67 12.69
N VAL A 40 -6.96 -23.85 12.83
CA VAL A 40 -7.70 -25.13 12.76
C VAL A 40 -8.67 -25.30 13.94
N SER A 41 -8.35 -24.75 15.11
CA SER A 41 -9.21 -24.85 16.31
C SER A 41 -10.44 -23.95 16.27
N VAL A 42 -10.48 -22.94 15.40
CA VAL A 42 -11.59 -22.00 15.29
C VAL A 42 -12.58 -22.46 14.23
N LEU A 43 -13.88 -22.53 14.59
CA LEU A 43 -14.96 -22.75 13.63
C LEU A 43 -15.14 -21.48 12.77
N LEU A 44 -14.60 -21.51 11.55
CA LEU A 44 -14.80 -20.43 10.61
C LEU A 44 -16.23 -20.48 10.05
N PRO A 45 -16.93 -19.33 9.92
CA PRO A 45 -18.22 -19.28 9.26
C PRO A 45 -18.09 -19.81 7.84
N SER A 46 -18.98 -20.73 7.44
CA SER A 46 -19.02 -21.21 6.07
C SER A 46 -19.38 -20.05 5.13
N PRO A 47 -18.60 -19.81 4.06
CA PRO A 47 -18.98 -18.81 3.07
C PRO A 47 -20.32 -19.20 2.43
N GLN A 48 -21.17 -18.19 2.20
CA GLN A 48 -22.42 -18.45 1.45
C GLN A 48 -22.08 -18.97 0.05
N PRO A 49 -22.82 -19.98 -0.46
CA PRO A 49 -22.59 -20.50 -1.79
C PRO A 49 -22.79 -19.37 -2.82
N VAL A 50 -21.74 -19.02 -3.51
CA VAL A 50 -21.81 -18.13 -4.67
C VAL A 50 -22.10 -19.00 -5.90
N GLU A 51 -22.92 -18.51 -6.84
CA GLU A 51 -23.18 -19.23 -8.08
C GLU A 51 -21.88 -19.66 -8.77
N PRO A 52 -21.84 -20.91 -9.32
CA PRO A 52 -20.64 -21.43 -9.96
C PRO A 52 -20.26 -20.57 -11.17
N ARG A 53 -19.15 -19.83 -11.06
CA ARG A 53 -18.60 -19.03 -12.15
C ARG A 53 -17.48 -19.81 -12.86
N GLY A 54 -17.29 -19.56 -14.16
CA GLY A 54 -16.19 -20.15 -14.92
C GLY A 54 -14.81 -19.85 -14.30
N ILE A 55 -13.84 -20.74 -14.48
CA ILE A 55 -12.48 -20.61 -13.91
C ILE A 55 -11.84 -19.27 -14.29
N TYR A 56 -11.98 -18.83 -15.53
CA TYR A 56 -11.43 -17.55 -16.00
C TYR A 56 -12.06 -16.37 -15.25
N ASP A 57 -13.38 -16.33 -15.13
CA ASP A 57 -14.07 -15.26 -14.41
C ASP A 57 -13.66 -15.24 -12.92
N ARG A 58 -13.64 -16.41 -12.31
CA ARG A 58 -13.23 -16.56 -10.92
C ARG A 58 -11.82 -16.07 -10.64
N THR A 59 -10.87 -16.25 -11.58
CA THR A 59 -9.48 -15.87 -11.45
C THR A 59 -9.24 -14.38 -11.76
N THR A 60 -9.94 -13.83 -12.76
CA THR A 60 -9.67 -12.48 -13.25
C THR A 60 -10.63 -11.42 -12.72
N ARG A 61 -11.76 -11.81 -12.12
CA ARG A 61 -12.81 -10.88 -11.67
C ARG A 61 -12.30 -9.79 -10.76
N GLY A 62 -11.49 -10.13 -9.75
CA GLY A 62 -10.92 -9.17 -8.83
C GLY A 62 -10.06 -8.12 -9.54
N ILE A 63 -9.21 -8.53 -10.48
CA ILE A 63 -8.35 -7.63 -11.26
C ILE A 63 -9.21 -6.75 -12.18
N ARG A 64 -10.25 -7.31 -12.82
CA ARG A 64 -11.17 -6.54 -13.69
C ARG A 64 -11.91 -5.47 -12.91
N ILE A 65 -12.53 -5.82 -11.78
CA ILE A 65 -13.20 -4.86 -10.89
C ILE A 65 -12.21 -3.79 -10.43
N TYR A 66 -11.02 -4.22 -10.02
CA TYR A 66 -9.98 -3.32 -9.53
C TYR A 66 -9.57 -2.28 -10.59
N LEU A 67 -9.26 -2.74 -11.80
CA LEU A 67 -8.80 -1.87 -12.89
C LEU A 67 -9.95 -1.06 -13.53
N ALA A 68 -11.21 -1.52 -13.42
CA ALA A 68 -12.36 -0.75 -13.85
C ALA A 68 -12.76 0.37 -12.87
N THR A 69 -12.32 0.28 -11.60
CA THR A 69 -12.66 1.25 -10.55
C THR A 69 -11.61 2.36 -10.46
N PRO A 70 -11.93 3.64 -10.80
CA PRO A 70 -10.94 4.73 -10.86
C PRO A 70 -10.19 4.95 -9.54
N ARG A 71 -10.90 4.92 -8.39
CA ARG A 71 -10.27 5.08 -7.07
C ARG A 71 -9.27 3.97 -6.74
N LEU A 72 -9.48 2.74 -7.25
CA LEU A 72 -8.54 1.63 -7.05
C LEU A 72 -7.33 1.73 -8.00
N ARG A 73 -7.51 2.23 -9.23
CA ARG A 73 -6.36 2.59 -10.09
C ARG A 73 -5.51 3.69 -9.46
N GLY A 74 -6.16 4.70 -8.87
CA GLY A 74 -5.47 5.71 -8.08
C GLY A 74 -4.71 5.10 -6.91
N LEU A 75 -5.34 4.21 -6.14
CA LEU A 75 -4.70 3.48 -5.06
C LEU A 75 -3.45 2.70 -5.54
N LEU A 76 -3.54 2.00 -6.67
CA LEU A 76 -2.39 1.27 -7.24
C LEU A 76 -1.22 2.22 -7.56
N SER A 77 -1.52 3.38 -8.13
CA SER A 77 -0.50 4.40 -8.44
C SER A 77 0.18 4.93 -7.16
N LEU A 78 -0.60 5.18 -6.10
CA LEU A 78 -0.05 5.59 -4.80
C LEU A 78 0.72 4.46 -4.13
N ASN A 79 0.31 3.19 -4.31
CA ASN A 79 1.06 2.03 -3.85
C ASN A 79 2.43 1.89 -4.54
N LEU A 80 2.53 2.25 -5.82
CA LEU A 80 3.83 2.29 -6.51
C LEU A 80 4.78 3.29 -5.85
N ALA A 81 4.28 4.46 -5.46
CA ALA A 81 5.08 5.44 -4.73
C ALA A 81 5.50 4.94 -3.34
N ALA A 82 4.58 4.32 -2.61
CA ALA A 82 4.89 3.70 -1.33
C ALA A 82 5.91 2.56 -1.48
N ALA A 83 5.79 1.73 -2.53
CA ALA A 83 6.74 0.67 -2.83
C ALA A 83 8.14 1.23 -3.17
N ALA A 84 8.22 2.32 -3.95
CA ALA A 84 9.50 2.96 -4.27
C ALA A 84 10.21 3.49 -3.00
N ALA A 85 9.49 4.20 -2.13
CA ALA A 85 10.06 4.71 -0.88
C ALA A 85 10.39 3.57 0.09
N GLY A 86 9.49 2.59 0.24
CA GLY A 86 9.70 1.42 1.09
C GLY A 86 10.84 0.54 0.62
N ALA A 87 11.05 0.38 -0.69
CA ALA A 87 12.19 -0.35 -1.24
C ALA A 87 13.52 0.28 -0.83
N MET A 88 13.63 1.61 -0.84
CA MET A 88 14.81 2.30 -0.34
C MET A 88 15.10 1.96 1.12
N VAL A 89 14.06 1.96 1.95
CA VAL A 89 14.19 1.64 3.37
C VAL A 89 14.56 0.16 3.58
N LEU A 90 13.79 -0.76 3.03
CA LEU A 90 13.90 -2.19 3.36
C LEU A 90 15.12 -2.86 2.71
N VAL A 91 15.48 -2.45 1.50
CA VAL A 91 16.61 -3.05 0.76
C VAL A 91 17.93 -2.38 1.11
N ASN A 92 17.93 -1.05 1.21
CA ASN A 92 19.18 -0.29 1.21
C ASN A 92 19.66 0.17 2.60
N THR A 93 18.83 0.08 3.66
CA THR A 93 19.23 0.55 5.01
C THR A 93 20.50 -0.11 5.50
N VAL A 94 20.62 -1.43 5.34
CA VAL A 94 21.80 -2.18 5.82
C VAL A 94 23.06 -1.70 5.09
N VAL A 95 22.97 -1.52 3.77
CA VAL A 95 24.12 -1.05 2.96
C VAL A 95 24.51 0.37 3.33
N LEU A 96 23.55 1.30 3.42
CA LEU A 96 23.80 2.69 3.77
C LEU A 96 24.42 2.82 5.17
N VAL A 97 23.90 2.07 6.15
CA VAL A 97 24.38 2.18 7.53
C VAL A 97 25.71 1.46 7.73
N ARG A 98 25.87 0.27 7.18
CA ARG A 98 27.11 -0.52 7.42
C ARG A 98 28.23 -0.20 6.44
N SER A 99 27.93 -0.07 5.16
CA SER A 99 28.97 0.10 4.14
C SER A 99 29.32 1.57 3.93
N ASP A 100 28.34 2.46 3.82
CA ASP A 100 28.61 3.88 3.53
C ASP A 100 28.94 4.67 4.80
N LEU A 101 28.24 4.41 5.93
CA LEU A 101 28.45 5.10 7.19
C LEU A 101 29.46 4.38 8.12
N GLY A 102 29.80 3.12 7.85
CA GLY A 102 30.72 2.34 8.70
C GLY A 102 30.17 2.04 10.10
N LEU A 103 28.85 2.07 10.29
CA LEU A 103 28.18 1.86 11.58
C LEU A 103 27.80 0.40 11.82
N GLY A 104 27.37 0.06 13.04
CA GLY A 104 27.05 -1.30 13.44
C GLY A 104 25.59 -1.70 13.31
N ASP A 105 25.28 -2.94 13.71
CA ASP A 105 23.93 -3.51 13.62
C ASP A 105 22.92 -2.79 14.52
N THR A 106 23.37 -2.22 15.64
CA THR A 106 22.51 -1.40 16.51
C THR A 106 21.99 -0.18 15.77
N GLN A 107 22.83 0.48 14.98
CA GLN A 107 22.44 1.66 14.19
C GLN A 107 21.53 1.26 13.03
N VAL A 108 21.70 0.08 12.43
CA VAL A 108 20.75 -0.48 11.46
C VAL A 108 19.37 -0.64 12.10
N ALA A 109 19.31 -1.26 13.28
CA ALA A 109 18.05 -1.46 14.00
C ALA A 109 17.38 -0.13 14.38
N ILE A 110 18.14 0.86 14.86
CA ILE A 110 17.64 2.20 15.19
C ILE A 110 17.09 2.89 13.92
N THR A 111 17.80 2.77 12.80
CA THR A 111 17.39 3.39 11.53
C THR A 111 16.09 2.78 11.00
N LEU A 112 15.95 1.46 11.01
CA LEU A 112 14.69 0.80 10.69
C LEU A 112 13.60 1.11 11.72
N GLY A 113 13.96 1.22 13.00
CA GLY A 113 13.07 1.65 14.07
C GLY A 113 12.53 3.08 13.88
N ALA A 114 13.31 3.99 13.30
CA ALA A 114 12.85 5.34 12.97
C ALA A 114 11.74 5.31 11.91
N PHE A 115 11.88 4.49 10.86
CA PHE A 115 10.80 4.25 9.89
C PHE A 115 9.55 3.68 10.55
N GLY A 116 9.71 2.64 11.39
CA GLY A 116 8.59 2.05 12.13
C GLY A 116 7.92 3.04 13.08
N ALA A 117 8.69 3.89 13.78
CA ALA A 117 8.16 4.93 14.66
C ALA A 117 7.33 5.96 13.89
N GLY A 118 7.80 6.40 12.72
CA GLY A 118 7.05 7.28 11.83
C GLY A 118 5.73 6.64 11.37
N SER A 119 5.77 5.38 10.94
CA SER A 119 4.59 4.61 10.54
C SER A 119 3.57 4.50 11.68
N MET A 120 4.02 4.18 12.90
CA MET A 120 3.17 4.10 14.09
C MET A 120 2.53 5.44 14.45
N LEU A 121 3.31 6.53 14.44
CA LEU A 121 2.77 7.87 14.71
C LEU A 121 1.63 8.21 13.74
N ALA A 122 1.83 7.95 12.45
CA ALA A 122 0.80 8.14 11.45
C ALA A 122 -0.42 7.25 11.71
N ALA A 123 -0.23 5.96 11.97
CA ALA A 123 -1.32 5.01 12.21
C ALA A 123 -2.21 5.42 13.41
N LEU A 124 -1.60 5.97 14.48
CA LEU A 124 -2.33 6.45 15.65
C LEU A 124 -3.12 7.75 15.39
N LEU A 125 -2.62 8.61 14.50
CA LEU A 125 -3.26 9.90 14.18
C LEU A 125 -4.28 9.79 13.05
N LEU A 126 -4.10 8.82 12.14
CA LEU A 126 -4.94 8.64 10.94
C LEU A 126 -6.43 8.49 11.21
N PRO A 127 -6.91 7.73 12.23
CA PRO A 127 -8.34 7.63 12.48
C PRO A 127 -8.99 9.01 12.66
N ARG A 128 -8.39 9.87 13.50
CA ARG A 128 -8.90 11.22 13.73
C ARG A 128 -8.84 12.12 12.49
N LEU A 129 -7.82 11.94 11.67
CA LEU A 129 -7.65 12.69 10.42
C LEU A 129 -8.70 12.26 9.39
N LEU A 130 -8.96 10.97 9.28
CA LEU A 130 -9.88 10.37 8.31
C LEU A 130 -11.35 10.51 8.72
N ASP A 131 -11.65 10.79 9.99
CA ASP A 131 -13.00 11.16 10.44
C ASP A 131 -13.43 12.52 9.89
N LYS A 132 -12.45 13.42 9.64
CA LYS A 132 -12.69 14.80 9.19
C LYS A 132 -12.39 15.02 7.71
N ASN A 133 -11.62 14.13 7.10
CA ASN A 133 -11.13 14.32 5.73
C ASN A 133 -11.39 13.08 4.87
N PRO A 134 -11.68 13.25 3.57
CA PRO A 134 -11.76 12.15 2.62
C PRO A 134 -10.43 11.42 2.47
N ASP A 135 -10.48 10.12 2.08
CA ASP A 135 -9.28 9.30 1.87
C ASP A 135 -8.32 9.90 0.84
N ARG A 136 -8.87 10.41 -0.27
CA ARG A 136 -8.09 10.87 -1.42
C ARG A 136 -7.05 11.96 -1.06
N PRO A 137 -7.42 13.13 -0.50
CA PRO A 137 -6.44 14.17 -0.18
C PRO A 137 -5.43 13.72 0.88
N VAL A 138 -5.83 12.90 1.84
CA VAL A 138 -4.94 12.37 2.87
C VAL A 138 -3.87 11.47 2.24
N MET A 139 -4.27 10.52 1.40
CA MET A 139 -3.35 9.60 0.74
C MET A 139 -2.43 10.32 -0.28
N ILE A 140 -2.97 11.29 -1.02
CA ILE A 140 -2.16 12.14 -1.93
C ILE A 140 -1.13 12.93 -1.12
N GLY A 141 -1.53 13.53 0.02
CA GLY A 141 -0.61 14.24 0.93
C GLY A 141 0.50 13.35 1.46
N GLY A 142 0.16 12.11 1.89
CA GLY A 142 1.15 11.10 2.30
C GLY A 142 2.13 10.76 1.18
N THR A 143 1.62 10.58 -0.05
CA THR A 143 2.46 10.31 -1.22
C THR A 143 3.37 11.49 -1.56
N ALA A 144 2.86 12.71 -1.50
CA ALA A 144 3.67 13.92 -1.70
C ALA A 144 4.80 14.02 -0.66
N LEU A 145 4.53 13.62 0.60
CA LEU A 145 5.53 13.55 1.66
C LEU A 145 6.63 12.51 1.33
N LEU A 146 6.27 11.35 0.77
CA LEU A 146 7.25 10.35 0.31
C LEU A 146 8.15 10.91 -0.79
N VAL A 147 7.56 11.55 -1.80
CA VAL A 147 8.31 12.17 -2.91
C VAL A 147 9.25 13.25 -2.38
N ALA A 148 8.76 14.16 -1.54
CA ALA A 148 9.55 15.23 -0.97
C ALA A 148 10.71 14.71 -0.11
N SER A 149 10.47 13.66 0.68
CA SER A 149 11.50 13.03 1.51
C SER A 149 12.62 12.40 0.69
N LEU A 150 12.26 11.63 -0.35
CA LEU A 150 13.23 11.02 -1.26
C LEU A 150 14.03 12.08 -2.01
N LEU A 151 13.38 13.15 -2.51
CA LEU A 151 14.06 14.25 -3.19
C LEU A 151 15.02 14.99 -2.24
N SER A 152 14.60 15.26 -1.01
CA SER A 152 15.44 15.92 -0.01
C SER A 152 16.68 15.09 0.30
N LEU A 153 16.52 13.78 0.48
CA LEU A 153 17.65 12.87 0.72
C LEU A 153 18.56 12.74 -0.51
N SER A 154 18.00 12.77 -1.73
CA SER A 154 18.79 12.81 -2.96
C SER A 154 19.66 14.07 -3.03
N LEU A 155 19.07 15.23 -2.77
CA LEU A 155 19.78 16.51 -2.79
C LEU A 155 20.85 16.57 -1.70
N LEU A 156 20.53 16.11 -0.49
CA LEU A 156 21.52 16.05 0.59
C LEU A 156 22.69 15.14 0.22
N SER A 157 22.42 13.95 -0.33
CA SER A 157 23.47 13.00 -0.75
C SER A 157 24.24 13.44 -2.00
N LEU A 158 23.76 14.47 -2.72
CA LEU A 158 24.48 15.04 -3.86
C LEU A 158 25.56 16.04 -3.42
N PHE A 159 25.30 16.81 -2.35
CA PHE A 159 26.18 17.88 -1.90
C PHE A 159 27.00 17.50 -0.67
N TYR A 160 26.61 16.47 0.06
CA TYR A 160 27.26 16.02 1.28
C TYR A 160 27.35 14.49 1.28
N ASP A 161 28.38 13.96 1.93
CA ASP A 161 28.44 12.54 2.23
C ASP A 161 27.22 12.10 3.04
N THR A 162 26.84 10.84 2.91
CA THR A 162 25.72 10.27 3.66
C THR A 162 25.96 10.46 5.17
N GLN A 163 25.00 11.02 5.86
CA GLN A 163 25.06 11.25 7.31
C GLN A 163 23.90 10.53 8.01
N TRP A 164 24.18 9.99 9.20
CA TRP A 164 23.22 9.17 9.89
C TRP A 164 21.98 9.94 10.40
N LEU A 165 22.17 11.16 10.94
CA LEU A 165 21.04 11.92 11.49
C LEU A 165 20.03 12.37 10.42
N PRO A 166 20.41 12.91 9.26
CA PRO A 166 19.50 13.14 8.15
C PRO A 166 18.81 11.85 7.65
N LEU A 167 19.53 10.73 7.63
CA LEU A 167 18.97 9.43 7.25
C LEU A 167 17.88 8.99 8.23
N LEU A 168 18.09 9.10 9.54
CA LEU A 168 17.09 8.82 10.56
C LEU A 168 15.84 9.68 10.40
N ALA A 169 16.03 11.00 10.20
CA ALA A 169 14.92 11.92 9.98
C ALA A 169 14.15 11.56 8.70
N GLY A 170 14.86 11.25 7.62
CA GLY A 170 14.27 10.80 6.36
C GLY A 170 13.45 9.51 6.53
N TRP A 171 13.96 8.51 7.24
CA TRP A 171 13.26 7.25 7.50
C TRP A 171 12.00 7.45 8.35
N LEU A 172 12.06 8.30 9.37
CA LEU A 172 10.88 8.67 10.16
C LEU A 172 9.80 9.30 9.26
N ILE A 173 10.17 10.26 8.41
CA ILE A 173 9.23 10.96 7.53
C ILE A 173 8.68 10.01 6.46
N ILE A 174 9.52 9.15 5.88
CA ILE A 174 9.09 8.11 4.93
C ILE A 174 8.11 7.16 5.62
N GLY A 175 8.36 6.76 6.87
CA GLY A 175 7.46 5.93 7.66
C GLY A 175 6.07 6.57 7.83
N ILE A 176 6.03 7.87 8.15
CA ILE A 176 4.77 8.63 8.23
C ILE A 176 4.03 8.58 6.88
N GLY A 177 4.68 8.98 5.79
CA GLY A 177 4.08 9.00 4.45
C GLY A 177 3.60 7.62 4.00
N TYR A 178 4.38 6.59 4.27
CA TYR A 178 4.08 5.19 3.96
C TYR A 178 2.79 4.71 4.63
N SER A 179 2.67 4.93 5.95
CA SER A 179 1.47 4.55 6.70
C SER A 179 0.24 5.37 6.27
N VAL A 180 0.41 6.67 5.99
CA VAL A 180 -0.67 7.52 5.48
C VAL A 180 -1.23 7.02 4.14
N VAL A 181 -0.41 6.42 3.30
CA VAL A 181 -0.85 5.83 2.02
C VAL A 181 -1.50 4.46 2.23
N LEU A 182 -0.92 3.58 3.05
CA LEU A 182 -1.35 2.19 3.11
C LEU A 182 -2.51 1.93 4.07
N THR A 183 -2.58 2.62 5.20
CA THR A 183 -3.60 2.36 6.22
C THR A 183 -5.04 2.55 5.72
N PRO A 184 -5.38 3.60 4.91
CA PRO A 184 -6.75 3.76 4.42
C PRO A 184 -7.15 2.77 3.32
N SER A 185 -6.20 2.03 2.73
CA SER A 185 -6.44 1.16 1.57
C SER A 185 -7.52 0.09 1.82
N GLY A 186 -7.53 -0.52 3.01
CA GLY A 186 -8.53 -1.52 3.39
C GLY A 186 -9.97 -0.96 3.40
N ARG A 187 -10.15 0.27 3.88
CA ARG A 187 -11.44 0.99 3.86
C ARG A 187 -11.87 1.29 2.42
N LEU A 188 -10.94 1.70 1.59
CA LEU A 188 -11.18 2.02 0.18
C LEU A 188 -11.60 0.77 -0.61
N LEU A 189 -10.91 -0.36 -0.42
CA LEU A 189 -11.25 -1.65 -1.02
C LEU A 189 -12.65 -2.11 -0.60
N LYS A 190 -12.96 -2.04 0.71
CA LYS A 190 -14.26 -2.43 1.25
C LYS A 190 -15.42 -1.63 0.62
N ARG A 191 -15.22 -0.32 0.36
CA ARG A 191 -16.21 0.54 -0.31
C ARG A 191 -16.31 0.32 -1.81
N SER A 192 -15.34 -0.35 -2.40
CA SER A 192 -15.21 -0.50 -3.85
C SER A 192 -15.75 -1.82 -4.39
N ALA A 193 -16.25 -2.71 -3.52
CA ALA A 193 -16.75 -4.00 -3.91
C ALA A 193 -17.92 -4.45 -3.02
N HIS A 194 -18.90 -5.14 -3.62
CA HIS A 194 -19.93 -5.85 -2.88
C HIS A 194 -19.32 -6.96 -2.01
N ALA A 195 -20.04 -7.38 -0.98
CA ALA A 195 -19.52 -8.34 0.01
C ALA A 195 -18.98 -9.63 -0.64
N GLU A 196 -19.65 -10.11 -1.67
CA GLU A 196 -19.29 -11.31 -2.43
C GLU A 196 -18.00 -11.17 -3.24
N ASP A 197 -17.69 -9.96 -3.77
CA ASP A 197 -16.52 -9.68 -4.59
C ASP A 197 -15.32 -9.20 -3.79
N ARG A 198 -15.49 -8.83 -2.52
CA ARG A 198 -14.41 -8.34 -1.66
C ARG A 198 -13.20 -9.26 -1.62
N PRO A 199 -13.33 -10.58 -1.41
CA PRO A 199 -12.17 -11.46 -1.38
C PRO A 199 -11.35 -11.40 -2.67
N ALA A 200 -12.01 -11.34 -3.83
CA ALA A 200 -11.35 -11.24 -5.13
C ALA A 200 -10.63 -9.89 -5.30
N VAL A 201 -11.25 -8.78 -4.88
CA VAL A 201 -10.66 -7.43 -4.94
C VAL A 201 -9.47 -7.29 -3.97
N TYR A 202 -9.55 -7.87 -2.75
CA TYR A 202 -8.42 -7.92 -1.83
C TYR A 202 -7.26 -8.76 -2.38
N ALA A 203 -7.55 -9.90 -3.00
CA ALA A 203 -6.53 -10.71 -3.68
C ALA A 203 -5.87 -9.94 -4.84
N ALA A 204 -6.65 -9.21 -5.63
CA ALA A 204 -6.14 -8.34 -6.69
C ALA A 204 -5.25 -7.21 -6.14
N GLN A 205 -5.67 -6.55 -5.05
CA GLN A 205 -4.85 -5.54 -4.36
C GLN A 205 -3.52 -6.14 -3.90
N PHE A 206 -3.55 -7.31 -3.26
CA PHE A 206 -2.35 -8.00 -2.83
C PHE A 206 -1.41 -8.28 -4.00
N ALA A 207 -1.89 -8.91 -5.07
CA ALA A 207 -1.09 -9.24 -6.23
C ALA A 207 -0.50 -7.99 -6.92
N LEU A 208 -1.32 -6.95 -7.16
CA LEU A 208 -0.91 -5.74 -7.85
C LEU A 208 0.06 -4.90 -7.00
N SER A 209 -0.17 -4.78 -5.69
CA SER A 209 0.77 -4.09 -4.81
C SER A 209 2.12 -4.80 -4.73
N HIS A 210 2.13 -6.15 -4.68
CA HIS A 210 3.38 -6.92 -4.70
C HIS A 210 4.09 -6.86 -6.06
N ALA A 211 3.37 -6.68 -7.17
CA ALA A 211 3.98 -6.38 -8.45
C ALA A 211 4.76 -5.05 -8.43
N CYS A 212 4.28 -4.03 -7.70
CA CYS A 212 5.05 -2.81 -7.48
C CYS A 212 6.37 -3.09 -6.73
N TRP A 213 6.33 -3.94 -5.68
CA TRP A 213 7.51 -4.35 -4.93
C TRP A 213 8.48 -5.18 -5.78
N LEU A 214 7.97 -6.06 -6.62
CA LEU A 214 8.77 -6.88 -7.54
C LEU A 214 9.63 -6.02 -8.48
N VAL A 215 9.15 -4.83 -8.85
CA VAL A 215 9.90 -3.88 -9.67
C VAL A 215 10.84 -3.02 -8.82
N THR A 216 10.35 -2.50 -7.69
CA THR A 216 11.10 -1.50 -6.93
C THR A 216 12.24 -2.09 -6.09
N TYR A 217 12.13 -3.32 -5.59
CA TYR A 217 13.20 -3.96 -4.81
C TYR A 217 14.49 -4.19 -5.61
N PRO A 218 14.44 -4.89 -6.75
CA PRO A 218 15.64 -5.06 -7.57
C PRO A 218 16.19 -3.73 -8.06
N LEU A 219 15.31 -2.78 -8.44
CA LEU A 219 15.71 -1.46 -8.89
C LEU A 219 16.48 -0.70 -7.79
N ALA A 220 15.95 -0.67 -6.57
CA ALA A 220 16.59 0.03 -5.45
C ALA A 220 17.95 -0.56 -5.11
N GLY A 221 18.06 -1.89 -5.02
CA GLY A 221 19.33 -2.57 -4.71
C GLY A 221 20.36 -2.42 -5.81
N TRP A 222 19.95 -2.61 -7.08
CA TRP A 222 20.84 -2.44 -8.21
C TRP A 222 21.36 -1.01 -8.35
N LEU A 223 20.48 -0.01 -8.29
CA LEU A 223 20.88 1.40 -8.42
C LEU A 223 21.86 1.80 -7.32
N LEU A 224 21.67 1.37 -6.09
CA LEU A 224 22.58 1.74 -5.01
C LEU A 224 24.01 1.23 -5.28
N THR A 225 24.14 0.02 -5.84
CA THR A 225 25.45 -0.55 -6.13
C THR A 225 26.14 0.07 -7.33
N VAL A 226 25.41 0.48 -8.37
CA VAL A 226 26.01 0.98 -9.63
C VAL A 226 26.07 2.49 -9.73
N ALA A 227 25.18 3.23 -9.05
CA ALA A 227 25.01 4.66 -9.21
C ALA A 227 25.06 5.47 -7.89
N GLY A 228 25.17 4.78 -6.76
CA GLY A 228 25.29 5.39 -5.43
C GLY A 228 23.98 5.95 -4.86
N PRO A 229 24.04 6.49 -3.61
CA PRO A 229 22.84 6.89 -2.86
C PRO A 229 22.03 8.01 -3.52
N SER A 230 22.67 9.09 -3.94
CA SER A 230 21.99 10.26 -4.51
C SER A 230 21.13 9.89 -5.73
N THR A 231 21.72 9.16 -6.68
CA THR A 231 21.02 8.71 -7.90
C THR A 231 19.88 7.74 -7.55
N THR A 232 20.09 6.85 -6.59
CA THR A 232 19.06 5.90 -6.16
C THR A 232 17.86 6.64 -5.56
N PHE A 233 18.10 7.59 -4.66
CA PHE A 233 17.03 8.44 -4.11
C PHE A 233 16.31 9.21 -5.21
N ALA A 234 17.05 9.80 -6.17
CA ALA A 234 16.45 10.56 -7.27
C ALA A 234 15.53 9.71 -8.16
N VAL A 235 16.00 8.53 -8.58
CA VAL A 235 15.22 7.64 -9.45
C VAL A 235 13.97 7.12 -8.73
N LEU A 236 14.10 6.73 -7.45
CA LEU A 236 12.95 6.29 -6.66
C LEU A 236 11.99 7.45 -6.37
N ALA A 237 12.49 8.69 -6.20
CA ALA A 237 11.65 9.88 -6.10
C ALA A 237 10.89 10.18 -7.39
N LEU A 238 11.52 10.02 -8.55
CA LEU A 238 10.85 10.16 -9.85
C LEU A 238 9.77 9.11 -10.05
N LEU A 239 10.04 7.86 -9.68
CA LEU A 239 9.05 6.78 -9.74
C LEU A 239 7.87 7.03 -8.78
N ALA A 240 8.16 7.47 -7.56
CA ALA A 240 7.13 7.87 -6.59
C ALA A 240 6.34 9.10 -7.08
N GLY A 241 7.00 10.07 -7.73
CA GLY A 241 6.38 11.23 -8.36
C GLY A 241 5.45 10.84 -9.51
N ALA A 242 5.87 9.90 -10.36
CA ALA A 242 5.01 9.33 -11.40
C ALA A 242 3.78 8.65 -10.80
N GLY A 243 3.95 7.91 -9.70
CA GLY A 243 2.84 7.32 -8.92
C GLY A 243 1.88 8.38 -8.36
N LEU A 244 2.42 9.49 -7.83
CA LEU A 244 1.63 10.62 -7.34
C LEU A 244 0.80 11.28 -8.45
N VAL A 245 1.45 11.64 -9.57
CA VAL A 245 0.78 12.28 -10.71
C VAL A 245 -0.29 11.37 -11.29
N SER A 246 0.03 10.10 -11.51
CA SER A 246 -0.93 9.11 -11.99
C SER A 246 -2.09 8.92 -11.00
N GLY A 247 -1.81 8.88 -9.69
CA GLY A 247 -2.82 8.76 -8.65
C GLY A 247 -3.80 9.94 -8.63
N VAL A 248 -3.29 11.17 -8.79
CA VAL A 248 -4.12 12.37 -8.90
C VAL A 248 -4.98 12.34 -10.16
N ALA A 249 -4.41 11.94 -11.29
CA ALA A 249 -5.09 11.92 -12.58
C ALA A 249 -6.15 10.80 -12.68
N LEU A 250 -5.85 9.60 -12.14
CA LEU A 250 -6.72 8.43 -12.25
C LEU A 250 -7.81 8.38 -11.18
N TRP A 251 -7.68 9.12 -10.08
CA TRP A 251 -8.65 9.16 -8.99
C TRP A 251 -9.44 10.45 -8.99
N PRO A 252 -10.65 10.50 -9.57
CA PRO A 252 -11.49 11.70 -9.59
C PRO A 252 -11.89 12.17 -8.18
N GLN A 253 -12.09 13.47 -8.01
CA GLN A 253 -12.49 14.06 -6.71
C GLN A 253 -13.86 13.57 -6.24
N GLU A 254 -14.82 13.40 -7.15
CA GLU A 254 -16.23 13.08 -6.87
C GLU A 254 -16.56 11.58 -6.86
N SER A 255 -15.56 10.70 -6.81
CA SER A 255 -15.77 9.24 -6.91
C SER A 255 -16.48 8.59 -5.72
N SER A 256 -16.90 9.36 -4.71
CA SER A 256 -17.51 8.85 -3.47
C SER A 256 -19.00 9.15 -3.33
N GLY A 257 -19.59 9.94 -4.22
CA GLY A 257 -21.01 10.33 -4.19
C GLY A 257 -21.92 9.41 -4.99
N ALA A 258 -23.24 9.63 -4.85
CA ALA A 258 -24.22 9.03 -5.73
C ALA A 258 -24.04 9.60 -7.14
N MET A 259 -23.88 8.71 -8.13
CA MET A 259 -23.71 9.08 -9.53
C MET A 259 -24.97 8.72 -10.31
N GLN A 260 -25.47 9.66 -11.11
CA GLN A 260 -26.58 9.40 -12.00
C GLN A 260 -26.10 8.59 -13.20
N HIS A 261 -26.79 7.49 -13.49
CA HIS A 261 -26.51 6.61 -14.65
C HIS A 261 -27.80 5.97 -15.14
N SER A 262 -27.76 5.38 -16.33
CA SER A 262 -28.91 4.71 -16.95
C SER A 262 -28.58 3.28 -17.35
N HIS A 263 -29.58 2.39 -17.27
CA HIS A 263 -29.51 0.99 -17.68
C HIS A 263 -30.50 0.75 -18.82
N ASP A 264 -30.03 0.92 -20.05
CA ASP A 264 -30.86 0.66 -21.23
C ASP A 264 -30.94 -0.83 -21.57
N ASP A 265 -29.96 -1.60 -21.10
CA ASP A 265 -29.78 -3.02 -21.39
C ASP A 265 -30.54 -3.96 -20.43
N LEU A 266 -31.06 -3.43 -19.29
CA LEU A 266 -31.79 -4.25 -18.32
C LEU A 266 -33.29 -4.32 -18.62
N PRO A 267 -33.96 -5.49 -18.39
CA PRO A 267 -35.39 -5.60 -18.43
C PRO A 267 -36.11 -4.63 -17.51
N ARG A 268 -37.31 -4.17 -17.89
CA ARG A 268 -38.06 -3.16 -17.10
C ARG A 268 -38.49 -3.64 -15.71
N ASP A 269 -38.64 -4.93 -15.54
CA ASP A 269 -39.04 -5.62 -14.31
C ASP A 269 -37.82 -6.01 -13.42
N HIS A 270 -36.61 -5.67 -13.88
CA HIS A 270 -35.39 -5.98 -13.10
C HIS A 270 -35.35 -5.20 -11.80
N PRO A 271 -35.04 -5.83 -10.63
CA PRO A 271 -35.04 -5.16 -9.32
C PRO A 271 -34.19 -3.89 -9.25
N HIS A 272 -33.10 -3.82 -10.02
CA HIS A 272 -32.18 -2.70 -10.06
C HIS A 272 -32.75 -1.45 -10.74
N VAL A 273 -33.79 -1.57 -11.59
CA VAL A 273 -34.39 -0.46 -12.34
C VAL A 273 -35.82 -0.15 -11.90
N GLN A 274 -36.25 -0.64 -10.72
CA GLN A 274 -37.60 -0.39 -10.17
C GLN A 274 -37.88 1.09 -9.96
N ASP A 275 -36.87 1.89 -9.58
CA ASP A 275 -36.99 3.33 -9.41
C ASP A 275 -36.80 4.12 -10.73
N GLY A 276 -36.76 3.45 -11.85
CA GLY A 276 -36.55 4.01 -13.17
C GLY A 276 -35.21 3.61 -13.80
N ARG A 277 -35.16 3.65 -15.14
CA ARG A 277 -33.92 3.31 -15.87
C ARG A 277 -32.76 4.27 -15.57
N THR A 278 -33.08 5.50 -15.25
CA THR A 278 -32.12 6.53 -14.83
C THR A 278 -32.29 6.77 -13.33
N HIS A 279 -31.30 6.41 -12.56
CA HIS A 279 -31.30 6.55 -11.10
C HIS A 279 -29.90 6.92 -10.57
N SER A 280 -29.79 7.15 -9.27
CA SER A 280 -28.57 7.66 -8.65
C SER A 280 -28.24 6.87 -7.40
N HIS A 281 -27.06 6.25 -7.39
CA HIS A 281 -26.49 5.61 -6.21
C HIS A 281 -24.95 5.56 -6.28
N PRO A 282 -24.25 5.23 -5.16
CA PRO A 282 -22.81 5.01 -5.21
C PRO A 282 -22.47 3.83 -6.14
N ILE A 283 -21.61 4.07 -7.13
CA ILE A 283 -21.23 3.04 -8.11
C ILE A 283 -20.22 2.07 -7.50
N VAL A 284 -20.52 0.79 -7.70
CA VAL A 284 -19.61 -0.34 -7.51
C VAL A 284 -19.59 -1.11 -8.82
N ILE A 285 -18.41 -1.47 -9.29
CA ILE A 285 -18.27 -2.31 -10.49
C ILE A 285 -18.71 -3.73 -10.16
N ASP A 286 -19.72 -4.20 -10.88
CA ASP A 286 -20.35 -5.52 -10.73
C ASP A 286 -20.82 -6.05 -12.09
N ASP A 287 -21.72 -7.03 -12.10
CA ASP A 287 -22.26 -7.62 -13.33
C ASP A 287 -23.22 -6.65 -14.06
N TYR A 288 -23.79 -5.66 -13.36
CA TYR A 288 -24.70 -4.63 -13.91
C TYR A 288 -23.96 -3.34 -14.27
N HIS A 289 -22.84 -3.05 -13.61
CA HIS A 289 -22.02 -1.86 -13.82
C HIS A 289 -20.60 -2.29 -14.24
N GLN A 290 -20.46 -2.74 -15.47
CA GLN A 290 -19.16 -3.22 -15.98
C GLN A 290 -18.16 -2.09 -16.25
N HIS A 291 -18.64 -0.85 -16.40
CA HIS A 291 -17.85 0.32 -16.68
C HIS A 291 -18.19 1.47 -15.73
N TRP A 292 -17.19 2.24 -15.35
CA TRP A 292 -17.41 3.46 -14.57
C TRP A 292 -18.10 4.51 -15.44
N PRO A 293 -19.23 5.11 -15.01
CA PRO A 293 -19.90 6.14 -15.77
C PRO A 293 -18.96 7.32 -16.05
N ARG A 294 -18.95 7.81 -17.27
CA ARG A 294 -18.27 9.07 -17.58
C ARG A 294 -19.12 10.18 -17.04
N THR A 295 -18.58 11.03 -16.15
CA THR A 295 -19.19 12.32 -15.81
C THR A 295 -19.38 13.08 -17.12
N ARG A 296 -20.64 13.32 -17.52
CA ARG A 296 -20.90 14.32 -18.57
C ARG A 296 -20.50 15.66 -17.96
N GLU A 297 -19.46 16.28 -18.52
CA GLU A 297 -19.22 17.71 -18.32
C GLU A 297 -20.48 18.43 -18.82
N THR A 298 -21.23 19.02 -17.87
CA THR A 298 -22.32 19.96 -18.18
C THR A 298 -21.75 21.34 -18.36
#